data_091f176fba7bc62156ee4694c53be4d3
#
_entry.id   091f176fba7bc62156ee4694c53be4d3
#
_cell.length_a   1.000
_cell.length_b   1.000
_cell.length_c   1.000
_cell.angle_alpha   90.00
_cell.angle_beta   90.00
_cell.angle_gamma   90.00
#
_symmetry.space_group_name_H-M   'P 1'
#
loop_
_entity.id
_entity.type
_entity.pdbx_description
1 polymer ?
#
loop_
_entity_poly.entity_id
_entity_poly.type
_entity_poly.pdbx_seq_one_letter_code
_entity_poly.pdbx_strand_id
1 'polypeptide(L)'
;EGALWHSGVALARANLILEALSLHTPEVAPVLEAADLTDHDAFAANVRSISLERGLFERIGRMAVVPGDFGWDDVGTWASLKRARDLDDDGNGAIGDVHFVDASGNVVHAEGASVVLYGVEGLLVVSLPGVTFVTTLERAADLRPLLDQLPDELRRQLPREE
;
A
#
# COMPACT_ATOMS: atom_id res chain seq x y z
N GLU A 1 -21.19 -14.21 -6.57
CA GLU A 1 -21.06 -14.71 -7.95
C GLU A 1 -21.01 -13.51 -8.91
N GLY A 2 -19.90 -13.36 -9.69
CA GLY A 2 -19.73 -12.26 -10.65
C GLY A 2 -19.16 -10.96 -10.10
N ALA A 3 -18.75 -10.89 -8.85
CA ALA A 3 -18.03 -9.75 -8.32
C ALA A 3 -16.60 -9.70 -8.88
N LEU A 4 -16.13 -8.47 -9.18
CA LEU A 4 -14.78 -8.21 -9.63
C LEU A 4 -14.02 -7.51 -8.51
N TRP A 5 -12.72 -7.79 -8.40
CA TRP A 5 -11.84 -7.06 -7.48
C TRP A 5 -11.54 -5.68 -8.05
N HIS A 6 -11.67 -4.65 -7.22
CA HIS A 6 -11.35 -3.27 -7.64
C HIS A 6 -9.85 -3.03 -7.58
N SER A 7 -9.26 -2.63 -8.70
CA SER A 7 -7.81 -2.42 -8.81
C SER A 7 -7.32 -1.06 -8.26
N GLY A 8 -8.22 -0.19 -7.81
CA GLY A 8 -7.86 1.18 -7.45
C GLY A 8 -7.63 2.12 -8.64
N VAL A 9 -7.67 1.60 -9.87
CA VAL A 9 -7.45 2.40 -11.09
C VAL A 9 -8.76 2.92 -11.63
N ALA A 10 -8.89 4.23 -11.73
CA ALA A 10 -10.04 4.91 -12.33
C ALA A 10 -9.60 5.85 -13.44
N LEU A 11 -10.35 5.88 -14.53
CA LEU A 11 -10.13 6.80 -15.66
C LEU A 11 -11.38 7.63 -15.91
N ALA A 12 -11.25 8.95 -15.81
CA ALA A 12 -12.32 9.87 -16.12
C ALA A 12 -11.77 11.23 -16.58
N ARG A 13 -12.63 12.06 -17.16
CA ARG A 13 -12.29 13.46 -17.39
C ARG A 13 -12.29 14.21 -16.05
N ALA A 14 -11.31 15.08 -15.81
CA ALA A 14 -11.17 15.80 -14.55
C ALA A 14 -12.43 16.60 -14.15
N ASN A 15 -13.07 17.29 -15.11
CA ASN A 15 -14.32 18.02 -14.85
C ASN A 15 -15.45 17.11 -14.38
N LEU A 16 -15.56 15.88 -14.92
CA LEU A 16 -16.59 14.93 -14.51
C LEU A 16 -16.35 14.42 -13.08
N ILE A 17 -15.09 14.25 -12.69
CA ILE A 17 -14.74 13.87 -11.30
C ILE A 17 -15.13 15.01 -10.35
N LEU A 18 -14.79 16.25 -10.68
CA LEU A 18 -15.12 17.41 -9.85
C LEU A 18 -16.64 17.60 -9.74
N GLU A 19 -17.38 17.51 -10.83
CA GLU A 19 -18.84 17.56 -10.83
C GLU A 19 -19.45 16.44 -9.98
N ALA A 20 -18.93 15.22 -10.12
CA ALA A 20 -19.43 14.08 -9.36
C ALA A 20 -19.11 14.20 -7.85
N LEU A 21 -17.93 14.69 -7.48
CA LEU A 21 -17.57 14.97 -6.10
C LEU A 21 -18.48 16.05 -5.50
N SER A 22 -18.73 17.15 -6.22
CA SER A 22 -19.65 18.21 -5.75
C SER A 22 -21.08 17.69 -5.58
N LEU A 23 -21.52 16.77 -6.43
CA LEU A 23 -22.90 16.28 -6.40
C LEU A 23 -23.12 15.15 -5.36
N HIS A 24 -22.14 14.26 -5.21
CA HIS A 24 -22.33 13.00 -4.48
C HIS A 24 -21.50 12.89 -3.18
N THR A 25 -20.56 13.81 -2.94
CA THR A 25 -19.63 13.70 -1.81
C THR A 25 -19.79 14.91 -0.87
N PRO A 26 -20.77 14.92 0.04
CA PRO A 26 -21.01 16.06 0.94
C PRO A 26 -19.83 16.35 1.88
N GLU A 27 -18.90 15.42 2.03
CA GLU A 27 -17.65 15.60 2.78
C GLU A 27 -16.66 16.52 2.08
N VAL A 28 -16.74 16.63 0.75
CA VAL A 28 -15.81 17.36 -0.12
C VAL A 28 -16.48 18.55 -0.80
N ALA A 29 -17.74 18.43 -1.18
CA ALA A 29 -18.47 19.43 -1.98
C ALA A 29 -18.38 20.87 -1.44
N PRO A 30 -18.58 21.14 -0.13
CA PRO A 30 -18.51 22.52 0.39
C PRO A 30 -17.13 23.16 0.22
N VAL A 31 -16.06 22.34 0.26
CA VAL A 31 -14.69 22.83 0.11
C VAL A 31 -14.38 23.09 -1.36
N LEU A 32 -14.86 22.22 -2.28
CA LEU A 32 -14.73 22.44 -3.72
C LEU A 32 -15.40 23.72 -4.20
N GLU A 33 -16.53 24.10 -3.59
CA GLU A 33 -17.28 25.31 -3.94
C GLU A 33 -16.64 26.59 -3.36
N ALA A 34 -16.01 26.49 -2.19
CA ALA A 34 -15.53 27.65 -1.42
C ALA A 34 -14.02 27.91 -1.56
N ALA A 35 -13.23 26.93 -1.96
CA ALA A 35 -11.77 27.01 -1.91
C ALA A 35 -11.16 27.45 -3.25
N ASP A 36 -10.05 28.18 -3.14
CA ASP A 36 -9.07 28.26 -4.20
C ASP A 36 -8.38 26.92 -4.33
N LEU A 37 -8.71 26.14 -5.35
CA LEU A 37 -8.15 24.79 -5.58
C LEU A 37 -6.65 24.80 -5.86
N THR A 38 -6.02 25.97 -5.96
CA THR A 38 -4.56 26.09 -6.06
C THR A 38 -3.88 26.11 -4.69
N ASP A 39 -4.61 26.35 -3.61
CA ASP A 39 -4.13 26.25 -2.25
C ASP A 39 -4.45 24.86 -1.67
N HIS A 40 -3.53 23.91 -1.94
CA HIS A 40 -3.68 22.51 -1.54
C HIS A 40 -3.70 22.33 0.00
N ASP A 41 -2.95 23.14 0.74
CA ASP A 41 -2.88 23.04 2.20
C ASP A 41 -4.21 23.52 2.84
N ALA A 42 -4.76 24.61 2.35
CA ALA A 42 -6.07 25.09 2.78
C ALA A 42 -7.18 24.12 2.40
N PHE A 43 -7.11 23.49 1.22
CA PHE A 43 -8.05 22.45 0.82
C PHE A 43 -7.98 21.25 1.77
N ALA A 44 -6.78 20.69 1.99
CA ALA A 44 -6.57 19.52 2.84
C ALA A 44 -6.98 19.75 4.31
N ALA A 45 -6.78 20.95 4.83
CA ALA A 45 -7.16 21.30 6.20
C ALA A 45 -8.68 21.40 6.42
N ASN A 46 -9.45 21.64 5.37
CA ASN A 46 -10.88 21.88 5.45
C ASN A 46 -11.73 20.72 4.89
N VAL A 47 -11.13 19.79 4.15
CA VAL A 47 -11.85 18.64 3.62
C VAL A 47 -11.97 17.55 4.68
N ARG A 48 -13.13 16.92 4.75
CA ARG A 48 -13.31 15.75 5.60
C ARG A 48 -12.80 14.50 4.91
N SER A 49 -11.85 13.80 5.54
CA SER A 49 -11.25 12.60 4.98
C SER A 49 -12.28 11.51 4.69
N ILE A 50 -12.32 11.06 3.45
CA ILE A 50 -13.14 9.93 2.98
C ILE A 50 -12.43 9.27 1.80
N SER A 51 -12.49 7.93 1.70
CA SER A 51 -11.93 7.26 0.52
C SER A 51 -12.79 7.52 -0.72
N LEU A 52 -12.18 7.47 -1.89
CA LEU A 52 -12.86 7.71 -3.17
C LEU A 52 -13.96 6.67 -3.43
N GLU A 53 -13.74 5.43 -2.99
CA GLU A 53 -14.72 4.35 -3.09
C GLU A 53 -16.00 4.70 -2.35
N ARG A 54 -15.92 5.05 -1.06
CA ARG A 54 -17.07 5.38 -0.21
C ARG A 54 -17.66 6.76 -0.52
N GLY A 55 -16.80 7.72 -0.84
CA GLY A 55 -17.20 9.10 -1.10
C GLY A 55 -17.86 9.28 -2.46
N LEU A 56 -17.40 8.52 -3.45
CA LEU A 56 -17.84 8.70 -4.82
C LEU A 56 -18.37 7.41 -5.46
N PHE A 57 -17.57 6.36 -5.59
CA PHE A 57 -17.92 5.20 -6.42
C PHE A 57 -19.14 4.45 -5.93
N GLU A 58 -19.34 4.32 -4.62
CA GLU A 58 -20.56 3.71 -4.04
C GLU A 58 -21.82 4.56 -4.22
N ARG A 59 -21.66 5.86 -4.49
CA ARG A 59 -22.78 6.84 -4.55
C ARG A 59 -23.19 7.21 -5.97
N ILE A 60 -22.29 7.07 -6.95
CA ILE A 60 -22.63 7.37 -8.34
C ILE A 60 -23.40 6.19 -8.97
N GLY A 61 -24.52 6.51 -9.58
CA GLY A 61 -25.38 5.49 -10.21
C GLY A 61 -24.92 5.01 -11.57
N ARG A 62 -23.87 5.59 -12.17
CA ARG A 62 -23.40 5.28 -13.53
C ARG A 62 -21.87 5.22 -13.55
N MET A 63 -21.36 4.02 -13.50
CA MET A 63 -19.92 3.73 -13.65
C MET A 63 -19.77 2.55 -14.62
N ALA A 64 -18.80 2.63 -15.52
CA ALA A 64 -18.40 1.50 -16.36
C ALA A 64 -17.25 0.77 -15.69
N VAL A 65 -17.31 -0.55 -15.69
CA VAL A 65 -16.23 -1.42 -15.22
C VAL A 65 -15.65 -2.14 -16.42
N VAL A 66 -14.32 -2.11 -16.54
CA VAL A 66 -13.59 -2.85 -17.56
C VAL A 66 -12.93 -4.04 -16.87
N PRO A 67 -13.41 -5.25 -17.08
CA PRO A 67 -12.76 -6.45 -16.56
C PRO A 67 -11.39 -6.63 -17.23
N GLY A 68 -10.39 -6.99 -16.46
CA GLY A 68 -9.05 -7.25 -16.97
C GLY A 68 -8.41 -8.41 -16.22
N ASP A 69 -7.60 -9.19 -16.93
CA ASP A 69 -6.73 -10.23 -16.39
C ASP A 69 -5.31 -9.91 -16.87
N PHE A 70 -4.61 -9.11 -16.09
CA PHE A 70 -3.28 -8.59 -16.43
C PHE A 70 -2.27 -8.77 -15.29
N GLY A 71 -2.53 -9.74 -14.40
CA GLY A 71 -1.64 -10.07 -13.29
C GLY A 71 -1.57 -8.98 -12.21
N TRP A 72 -2.63 -8.16 -12.04
CA TRP A 72 -2.70 -7.15 -11.00
C TRP A 72 -2.77 -7.78 -9.60
N ASP A 73 -2.00 -7.27 -8.68
CA ASP A 73 -2.06 -7.62 -7.25
C ASP A 73 -2.04 -6.32 -6.42
N ASP A 74 -2.83 -6.29 -5.36
CA ASP A 74 -2.77 -5.22 -4.36
C ASP A 74 -1.57 -5.46 -3.43
N VAL A 75 -0.42 -4.90 -3.79
CA VAL A 75 0.83 -5.03 -3.04
C VAL A 75 0.87 -4.03 -1.87
N GLY A 76 -0.24 -3.90 -1.14
CA GLY A 76 -0.39 -3.02 0.02
C GLY A 76 0.24 -3.54 1.31
N THR A 77 0.80 -4.74 1.31
CA THR A 77 1.45 -5.32 2.49
C THR A 77 2.76 -6.01 2.14
N TRP A 78 3.66 -6.11 3.10
CA TRP A 78 4.92 -6.86 2.93
C TRP A 78 4.66 -8.34 2.61
N ALA A 79 3.58 -8.91 3.12
CA ALA A 79 3.19 -10.29 2.80
C ALA A 79 2.79 -10.45 1.32
N SER A 80 2.19 -9.44 0.70
CA SER A 80 1.83 -9.45 -0.73
C SER A 80 3.05 -9.31 -1.64
N LEU A 81 4.16 -8.75 -1.17
CA LEU A 81 5.42 -8.73 -1.93
C LEU A 81 5.92 -10.13 -2.30
N LYS A 82 5.60 -11.16 -1.49
CA LYS A 82 5.95 -12.53 -1.83
C LYS A 82 5.30 -12.98 -3.15
N ARG A 83 4.06 -12.56 -3.40
CA ARG A 83 3.32 -12.90 -4.65
C ARG A 83 3.84 -12.14 -5.87
N ALA A 84 4.39 -10.95 -5.65
CA ALA A 84 4.89 -10.05 -6.70
C ALA A 84 6.37 -10.26 -7.05
N ARG A 85 7.06 -11.23 -6.41
CA ARG A 85 8.49 -11.50 -6.61
C ARG A 85 8.73 -12.85 -7.27
N ASP A 86 9.82 -12.93 -8.01
CA ASP A 86 10.38 -14.21 -8.42
C ASP A 86 10.88 -14.94 -7.17
N LEU A 87 10.48 -16.18 -7.02
CA LEU A 87 10.85 -17.05 -5.89
C LEU A 87 11.84 -18.11 -6.37
N ASP A 88 12.79 -18.48 -5.49
CA ASP A 88 13.64 -19.64 -5.70
C ASP A 88 12.86 -20.97 -5.50
N ASP A 89 13.54 -22.10 -5.68
CA ASP A 89 12.95 -23.46 -5.57
C ASP A 89 12.43 -23.75 -4.15
N ASP A 90 12.98 -23.09 -3.12
CA ASP A 90 12.56 -23.18 -1.72
C ASP A 90 11.50 -22.13 -1.34
N GLY A 91 11.02 -21.35 -2.31
CA GLY A 91 9.98 -20.33 -2.14
C GLY A 91 10.46 -19.08 -1.44
N ASN A 92 11.76 -18.78 -1.44
CA ASN A 92 12.30 -17.53 -0.94
C ASN A 92 12.30 -16.46 -2.04
N GLY A 93 12.01 -15.21 -1.67
CA GLY A 93 12.12 -14.05 -2.55
C GLY A 93 13.08 -13.01 -1.98
N ALA A 94 13.99 -12.46 -2.80
CA ALA A 94 14.98 -11.50 -2.34
C ALA A 94 15.10 -10.28 -3.26
N ILE A 95 15.44 -9.14 -2.66
CA ILE A 95 16.03 -7.97 -3.33
C ILE A 95 17.30 -7.62 -2.55
N GLY A 96 18.38 -7.34 -3.26
CA GLY A 96 19.68 -7.03 -2.67
C GLY A 96 20.59 -8.25 -2.54
N ASP A 97 21.64 -8.12 -1.74
CA ASP A 97 22.61 -9.18 -1.50
C ASP A 97 22.13 -10.10 -0.37
N VAL A 98 21.52 -11.23 -0.75
CA VAL A 98 20.88 -12.16 0.18
C VAL A 98 21.31 -13.59 -0.09
N HIS A 99 21.64 -14.33 0.97
CA HIS A 99 22.01 -15.73 0.93
C HIS A 99 21.07 -16.57 1.80
N PHE A 100 20.51 -17.62 1.23
CA PHE A 100 19.66 -18.57 1.95
C PHE A 100 20.41 -19.90 2.14
N VAL A 101 20.44 -20.42 3.36
CA VAL A 101 21.03 -21.71 3.71
C VAL A 101 20.04 -22.45 4.62
N ASP A 102 19.56 -23.60 4.20
CA ASP A 102 18.51 -24.35 4.91
C ASP A 102 17.30 -23.46 5.31
N ALA A 103 16.90 -22.55 4.41
CA ALA A 103 15.89 -21.54 4.67
C ALA A 103 14.82 -21.55 3.57
N SER A 104 13.53 -21.45 3.95
CA SER A 104 12.44 -21.58 3.00
C SER A 104 11.31 -20.58 3.25
N GLY A 105 10.64 -20.19 2.16
CA GLY A 105 9.43 -19.36 2.23
C GLY A 105 9.63 -17.94 2.75
N ASN A 106 10.87 -17.44 2.79
CA ASN A 106 11.22 -16.12 3.31
C ASN A 106 11.08 -15.02 2.25
N VAL A 107 10.90 -13.80 2.70
CA VAL A 107 10.96 -12.58 1.86
C VAL A 107 11.98 -11.65 2.47
N VAL A 108 12.97 -11.23 1.68
CA VAL A 108 14.04 -10.35 2.13
C VAL A 108 14.16 -9.15 1.20
N HIS A 109 14.25 -7.97 1.78
CA HIS A 109 14.63 -6.74 1.12
C HIS A 109 15.86 -6.17 1.81
N ALA A 110 17.01 -6.19 1.14
CA ALA A 110 18.29 -5.74 1.69
C ALA A 110 18.84 -4.57 0.88
N GLU A 111 19.05 -3.43 1.54
CA GLU A 111 19.71 -2.25 0.98
C GLU A 111 20.99 -1.95 1.75
N GLY A 112 22.14 -2.08 1.08
CA GLY A 112 23.45 -1.66 1.59
C GLY A 112 24.16 -2.63 2.54
N ALA A 113 23.53 -3.74 2.94
CA ALA A 113 24.14 -4.79 3.73
C ALA A 113 23.79 -6.18 3.16
N SER A 114 24.75 -7.13 3.24
CA SER A 114 24.46 -8.54 2.94
C SER A 114 23.64 -9.15 4.06
N VAL A 115 22.59 -9.91 3.70
CA VAL A 115 21.73 -10.63 4.65
C VAL A 115 21.88 -12.14 4.42
N VAL A 116 22.13 -12.87 5.49
CA VAL A 116 22.20 -14.34 5.46
C VAL A 116 21.10 -14.91 6.34
N LEU A 117 20.27 -15.76 5.77
CA LEU A 117 19.26 -16.52 6.51
C LEU A 117 19.69 -17.99 6.59
N TYR A 118 19.79 -18.52 7.81
CA TYR A 118 20.18 -19.91 8.05
C TYR A 118 19.20 -20.63 8.95
N GLY A 119 18.64 -21.74 8.48
CA GLY A 119 17.78 -22.62 9.27
C GLY A 119 16.44 -21.99 9.68
N VAL A 120 15.90 -21.05 8.87
CA VAL A 120 14.67 -20.31 9.20
C VAL A 120 13.65 -20.39 8.09
N GLU A 121 12.37 -20.22 8.46
CA GLU A 121 11.27 -20.27 7.49
C GLU A 121 10.22 -19.18 7.74
N GLY A 122 9.54 -18.75 6.67
CA GLY A 122 8.38 -17.88 6.73
C GLY A 122 8.65 -16.47 7.28
N LEU A 123 9.88 -15.97 7.17
CA LEU A 123 10.25 -14.65 7.66
C LEU A 123 10.10 -13.56 6.59
N LEU A 124 9.78 -12.38 7.05
CA LEU A 124 10.04 -11.10 6.37
C LEU A 124 11.23 -10.43 7.02
N VAL A 125 12.23 -10.09 6.22
CA VAL A 125 13.39 -9.29 6.63
C VAL A 125 13.49 -8.07 5.74
N VAL A 126 13.53 -6.88 6.35
CA VAL A 126 13.77 -5.60 5.66
C VAL A 126 14.98 -4.97 6.32
N SER A 127 16.08 -4.87 5.57
CA SER A 127 17.34 -4.29 6.02
C SER A 127 17.62 -3.03 5.20
N LEU A 128 17.48 -1.88 5.84
CA LEU A 128 17.75 -0.55 5.29
C LEU A 128 18.95 0.07 6.01
N PRO A 129 19.58 1.11 5.45
CA PRO A 129 20.63 1.84 6.16
C PRO A 129 20.14 2.33 7.53
N GLY A 130 20.73 1.83 8.60
CA GLY A 130 20.42 2.23 9.99
C GLY A 130 19.32 1.44 10.68
N VAL A 131 18.52 0.63 9.98
CA VAL A 131 17.47 -0.17 10.61
C VAL A 131 17.31 -1.54 9.94
N THR A 132 17.19 -2.58 10.73
CA THR A 132 16.79 -3.91 10.25
C THR A 132 15.54 -4.36 11.00
N PHE A 133 14.52 -4.70 10.24
CA PHE A 133 13.25 -5.20 10.73
C PHE A 133 13.10 -6.69 10.38
N VAL A 134 12.71 -7.49 11.35
CA VAL A 134 12.47 -8.92 11.17
C VAL A 134 11.15 -9.30 11.82
N THR A 135 10.30 -9.99 11.08
CA THR A 135 9.04 -10.53 11.56
C THR A 135 8.66 -11.81 10.79
N THR A 136 7.58 -12.47 11.18
CA THR A 136 7.00 -13.54 10.35
C THR A 136 6.12 -12.92 9.26
N LEU A 137 5.98 -13.62 8.11
CA LEU A 137 5.07 -13.19 7.05
C LEU A 137 3.61 -13.08 7.52
N GLU A 138 3.21 -13.90 8.50
CA GLU A 138 1.89 -13.83 9.11
C GLU A 138 1.68 -12.48 9.82
N ARG A 139 2.65 -12.03 10.65
CA ARG A 139 2.58 -10.76 11.35
C ARG A 139 2.76 -9.55 10.44
N ALA A 140 3.46 -9.73 9.32
CA ALA A 140 3.67 -8.70 8.32
C ALA A 140 2.37 -8.23 7.62
N ALA A 141 1.28 -8.97 7.77
CA ALA A 141 -0.03 -8.59 7.24
C ALA A 141 -0.65 -7.37 7.97
N ASP A 142 -0.29 -7.14 9.24
CA ASP A 142 -0.72 -5.96 10.00
C ASP A 142 0.39 -5.46 10.93
N LEU A 143 1.06 -4.40 10.52
CA LEU A 143 2.17 -3.78 11.27
C LEU A 143 1.74 -2.62 12.17
N ARG A 144 0.47 -2.23 12.19
CA ARG A 144 -0.03 -1.13 13.04
C ARG A 144 0.30 -1.33 14.52
N PRO A 145 0.13 -2.54 15.10
CA PRO A 145 0.48 -2.77 16.51
C PRO A 145 1.97 -2.58 16.82
N LEU A 146 2.85 -2.78 15.82
CA LEU A 146 4.27 -2.49 15.96
C LEU A 146 4.52 -0.98 15.96
N LEU A 147 3.95 -0.27 14.98
CA LEU A 147 4.14 1.17 14.82
C LEU A 147 3.75 1.95 16.10
N ASP A 148 2.68 1.51 16.78
CA ASP A 148 2.22 2.10 18.03
C ASP A 148 3.21 1.93 19.21
N GLN A 149 4.08 0.92 19.14
CA GLN A 149 5.03 0.56 20.19
C GLN A 149 6.47 1.01 19.89
N LEU A 150 6.76 1.47 18.66
CA LEU A 150 8.10 1.90 18.29
C LEU A 150 8.44 3.26 18.92
N PRO A 151 9.70 3.43 19.41
CA PRO A 151 10.22 4.74 19.79
C PRO A 151 10.14 5.74 18.63
N ASP A 152 9.86 7.01 18.95
CA ASP A 152 9.70 8.07 17.94
C ASP A 152 10.93 8.24 17.03
N GLU A 153 12.13 7.93 17.53
CA GLU A 153 13.37 7.98 16.75
C GLU A 153 13.38 6.97 15.62
N LEU A 154 12.98 5.72 15.90
CA LEU A 154 12.87 4.65 14.90
C LEU A 154 11.69 4.88 13.96
N ARG A 155 10.58 5.39 14.49
CA ARG A 155 9.39 5.70 13.69
C ARG A 155 9.68 6.75 12.60
N ARG A 156 10.61 7.68 12.84
CA ARG A 156 11.04 8.69 11.87
C ARG A 156 11.98 8.17 10.79
N GLN A 157 12.63 7.03 11.03
CA GLN A 157 13.55 6.40 10.06
C GLN A 157 12.84 5.46 9.08
N LEU A 158 11.60 5.07 9.39
CA LEU A 158 10.79 4.26 8.48
C LEU A 158 10.30 5.13 7.31
N PRO A 159 10.25 4.58 6.07
CA PRO A 159 9.63 5.25 4.94
C PRO A 159 8.21 5.67 5.34
N ARG A 160 7.86 6.91 5.13
CA ARG A 160 6.46 7.36 5.25
C ARG A 160 5.75 6.93 3.99
N GLU A 161 4.60 6.30 4.14
CA GLU A 161 3.67 6.16 3.04
C GLU A 161 3.29 7.59 2.59
N GLU A 162 3.71 7.97 1.37
CA GLU A 162 3.26 9.19 0.70
C GLU A 162 1.90 8.95 0.04
#